data_fe8743e8430639e34ed9e9ee8b973f54
#
_entry.id   fe8743e8430639e34ed9e9ee8b973f54
#
_cell.length_a   1.000
_cell.length_b   1.000
_cell.length_c   1.000
_cell.angle_alpha   90.00
_cell.angle_beta   90.00
_cell.angle_gamma   90.00
#
_symmetry.space_group_name_H-M   'P 1'
#
loop_
_entity.id
_entity.type
_entity.pdbx_description
1 polymer ?
#
loop_
_entity_poly.entity_id
_entity_poly.type
_entity_poly.pdbx_seq_one_letter_code
_entity_poly.pdbx_strand_id
1 'polypeptide(L)'
;ETRHPVSVVTKSSLIVRDIDLWAELAQRKLAHIGISLTTLDGTLARQLEPRASAPHARLEAMRRLADAGIPVSAFVSPLIPGLNDRELEMLLAVARDHGATSAGYTLLRLPHEVAGLFREWLDAHAPEKAARIMSVLYDLRGGRTNDANFGSRMKGLGHFADLIRQRFELACRRLGLAREWPALDTTCFRPPPPPRPVDERQLSLF
;
A
#
# COMPACT_ATOMS: atom_id res chain seq x y z
N GLU A 1 3.60 -3.60 -26.19
CA GLU A 1 3.69 -2.75 -27.38
C GLU A 1 4.05 -1.30 -27.04
N THR A 2 3.33 -0.66 -26.11
CA THR A 2 3.52 0.76 -25.74
C THR A 2 4.73 1.00 -24.84
N ARG A 3 5.29 -0.02 -24.22
CA ARG A 3 6.34 0.08 -23.20
C ARG A 3 6.01 1.09 -22.07
N HIS A 4 4.73 1.14 -21.71
CA HIS A 4 4.27 2.00 -20.64
C HIS A 4 4.80 1.52 -19.30
N PRO A 5 5.48 2.36 -18.49
CA PRO A 5 5.90 1.96 -17.15
C PRO A 5 4.69 1.79 -16.24
N VAL A 6 4.73 0.75 -15.40
CA VAL A 6 3.61 0.37 -14.52
C VAL A 6 4.08 0.18 -13.10
N SER A 7 3.42 0.84 -12.16
CA SER A 7 3.55 0.59 -10.73
C SER A 7 2.21 0.10 -10.18
N VAL A 8 2.24 -1.03 -9.46
CA VAL A 8 1.05 -1.65 -8.88
C VAL A 8 1.21 -1.75 -7.37
N VAL A 9 0.17 -1.36 -6.63
CA VAL A 9 0.05 -1.66 -5.19
C VAL A 9 -1.12 -2.61 -4.99
N THR A 10 -0.88 -3.73 -4.31
CA THR A 10 -1.91 -4.75 -4.13
C THR A 10 -1.85 -5.40 -2.74
N LYS A 11 -3.00 -5.92 -2.30
CA LYS A 11 -3.16 -6.82 -1.15
C LYS A 11 -3.43 -8.27 -1.57
N SER A 12 -3.36 -8.54 -2.88
CA SER A 12 -3.65 -9.86 -3.43
C SER A 12 -2.36 -10.61 -3.78
N SER A 13 -2.24 -11.85 -3.31
CA SER A 13 -1.19 -12.77 -3.73
C SER A 13 -1.34 -13.24 -5.19
N LEU A 14 -2.50 -13.00 -5.82
CA LEU A 14 -2.70 -13.33 -7.24
C LEU A 14 -1.82 -12.53 -8.20
N ILE A 15 -1.13 -11.49 -7.73
CA ILE A 15 -0.16 -10.73 -8.53
C ILE A 15 0.94 -11.64 -9.12
N VAL A 16 1.23 -12.78 -8.47
CA VAL A 16 2.23 -13.73 -8.95
C VAL A 16 1.76 -14.60 -10.12
N ARG A 17 0.48 -14.54 -10.49
CA ARG A 17 -0.04 -15.27 -11.64
C ARG A 17 0.67 -14.88 -12.95
N ASP A 18 0.95 -13.60 -13.09
CA ASP A 18 1.52 -13.01 -14.29
C ASP A 18 3.00 -12.61 -14.05
N ILE A 19 3.74 -13.40 -13.24
CA ILE A 19 5.10 -13.09 -12.80
C ILE A 19 6.10 -13.01 -13.95
N ASP A 20 5.91 -13.80 -15.01
CA ASP A 20 6.67 -13.78 -16.24
C ASP A 20 6.57 -12.43 -16.96
N LEU A 21 5.37 -11.88 -17.05
CA LEU A 21 5.13 -10.55 -17.64
C LEU A 21 5.75 -9.43 -16.79
N TRP A 22 5.62 -9.53 -15.45
CA TRP A 22 6.25 -8.57 -14.56
C TRP A 22 7.77 -8.61 -14.63
N ALA A 23 8.36 -9.81 -14.73
CA ALA A 23 9.81 -9.97 -14.85
C ALA A 23 10.34 -9.38 -16.16
N GLU A 24 9.64 -9.61 -17.30
CA GLU A 24 10.00 -8.99 -18.58
C GLU A 24 9.99 -7.45 -18.49
N LEU A 25 8.97 -6.86 -17.88
CA LEU A 25 8.87 -5.42 -17.70
C LEU A 25 9.96 -4.90 -16.74
N ALA A 26 10.25 -5.63 -15.64
CA ALA A 26 11.25 -5.24 -14.65
C ALA A 26 12.67 -5.21 -15.23
N GLN A 27 13.04 -6.15 -16.12
CA GLN A 27 14.33 -6.15 -16.84
C GLN A 27 14.56 -4.84 -17.60
N ARG A 28 13.49 -4.20 -18.02
CA ARG A 28 13.50 -2.91 -18.75
C ARG A 28 13.25 -1.71 -17.85
N LYS A 29 13.23 -1.89 -16.53
CA LYS A 29 12.86 -0.86 -15.55
C LYS A 29 11.45 -0.27 -15.78
N LEU A 30 10.53 -1.07 -16.29
CA LEU A 30 9.16 -0.67 -16.60
C LEU A 30 8.15 -1.15 -15.57
N ALA A 31 8.55 -1.97 -14.58
CA ALA A 31 7.64 -2.47 -13.55
C ALA A 31 8.20 -2.30 -12.15
N HIS A 32 7.29 -2.03 -11.23
CA HIS A 32 7.52 -2.00 -9.79
C HIS A 32 6.25 -2.48 -9.08
N ILE A 33 6.40 -3.38 -8.09
CA ILE A 33 5.27 -3.95 -7.36
C ILE A 33 5.37 -3.57 -5.88
N GLY A 34 4.32 -2.93 -5.37
CA GLY A 34 4.11 -2.68 -3.95
C GLY A 34 3.16 -3.71 -3.35
N ILE A 35 3.60 -4.44 -2.32
CA ILE A 35 2.73 -5.34 -1.55
C ILE A 35 2.32 -4.65 -0.26
N SER A 36 1.01 -4.50 -0.08
CA SER A 36 0.47 -3.90 1.14
C SER A 36 0.42 -4.93 2.27
N LEU A 37 1.10 -4.62 3.37
CA LEU A 37 1.10 -5.40 4.61
C LEU A 37 0.48 -4.54 5.72
N THR A 38 -0.72 -4.93 6.18
CA THR A 38 -1.46 -4.19 7.21
C THR A 38 -1.10 -4.67 8.60
N THR A 39 -0.97 -5.98 8.78
CA THR A 39 -0.64 -6.65 10.04
C THR A 39 -0.10 -8.04 9.75
N LEU A 40 0.62 -8.62 10.71
CA LEU A 40 1.00 -10.04 10.71
C LEU A 40 -0.02 -10.91 11.46
N ASP A 41 -0.90 -10.31 12.25
CA ASP A 41 -1.97 -10.99 12.94
C ASP A 41 -3.06 -11.42 11.95
N GLY A 42 -3.21 -12.73 11.74
CA GLY A 42 -4.19 -13.29 10.82
C GLY A 42 -5.64 -13.06 11.24
N THR A 43 -5.91 -12.86 12.54
CA THR A 43 -7.26 -12.55 13.03
C THR A 43 -7.62 -11.11 12.71
N LEU A 44 -6.75 -10.17 13.04
CA LEU A 44 -6.93 -8.76 12.70
C LEU A 44 -7.01 -8.57 11.17
N ALA A 45 -6.18 -9.27 10.40
CA ALA A 45 -6.23 -9.22 8.94
C ALA A 45 -7.59 -9.64 8.37
N ARG A 46 -8.17 -10.74 8.88
CA ARG A 46 -9.50 -11.21 8.45
C ARG A 46 -10.63 -10.24 8.83
N GLN A 47 -10.51 -9.60 9.99
CA GLN A 47 -11.51 -8.64 10.46
C GLN A 47 -11.46 -7.32 9.65
N LEU A 48 -10.26 -6.80 9.38
CA LEU A 48 -10.08 -5.54 8.64
C LEU A 48 -10.25 -5.70 7.14
N GLU A 49 -9.81 -6.83 6.58
CA GLU A 49 -9.66 -7.02 5.13
C GLU A 49 -10.09 -8.43 4.71
N PRO A 50 -11.37 -8.81 4.91
CA PRO A 50 -11.84 -10.18 4.73
C PRO A 50 -11.69 -10.74 3.31
N ARG A 51 -11.57 -9.86 2.29
CA ARG A 51 -11.38 -10.25 0.88
C ARG A 51 -9.93 -10.23 0.42
N ALA A 52 -9.01 -9.75 1.26
CA ALA A 52 -7.61 -9.67 0.89
C ALA A 52 -6.88 -10.97 1.21
N SER A 53 -5.75 -11.22 0.54
CA SER A 53 -4.92 -12.39 0.84
C SER A 53 -4.38 -12.31 2.28
N ALA A 54 -4.26 -13.46 2.93
CA ALA A 54 -3.69 -13.56 4.26
C ALA A 54 -2.25 -13.00 4.33
N PRO A 55 -1.78 -12.51 5.47
CA PRO A 55 -0.45 -11.90 5.59
C PRO A 55 0.68 -12.80 5.08
N HIS A 56 0.68 -14.09 5.44
CA HIS A 56 1.69 -15.05 4.97
C HIS A 56 1.69 -15.23 3.44
N ALA A 57 0.50 -15.22 2.80
CA ALA A 57 0.39 -15.32 1.35
C ALA A 57 0.90 -14.06 0.63
N ARG A 58 0.75 -12.87 1.25
CA ARG A 58 1.33 -11.62 0.75
C ARG A 58 2.86 -11.63 0.85
N LEU A 59 3.40 -12.13 1.96
CA LEU A 59 4.84 -12.29 2.15
C LEU A 59 5.44 -13.28 1.15
N GLU A 60 4.80 -14.42 0.96
CA GLU A 60 5.23 -15.39 -0.05
C GLU A 60 5.18 -14.83 -1.46
N ALA A 61 4.14 -14.06 -1.81
CA ALA A 61 4.08 -13.35 -3.08
C ALA A 61 5.23 -12.35 -3.24
N MET A 62 5.57 -11.61 -2.18
CA MET A 62 6.71 -10.69 -2.16
C MET A 62 8.02 -11.42 -2.46
N ARG A 63 8.28 -12.55 -1.79
CA ARG A 63 9.47 -13.36 -2.00
C ARG A 63 9.56 -13.86 -3.45
N ARG A 64 8.47 -14.43 -3.99
CA ARG A 64 8.43 -14.94 -5.36
C ARG A 64 8.69 -13.87 -6.40
N LEU A 65 8.13 -12.67 -6.20
CA LEU A 65 8.39 -11.52 -7.09
C LEU A 65 9.86 -11.09 -7.02
N ALA A 66 10.43 -11.00 -5.82
CA ALA A 66 11.83 -10.64 -5.62
C ALA A 66 12.79 -11.68 -6.24
N ASP A 67 12.52 -12.98 -6.03
CA ASP A 67 13.28 -14.09 -6.63
C ASP A 67 13.27 -14.04 -8.16
N ALA A 68 12.19 -13.53 -8.77
CA ALA A 68 12.07 -13.30 -10.21
C ALA A 68 12.75 -11.99 -10.69
N GLY A 69 13.46 -11.27 -9.82
CA GLY A 69 14.15 -10.03 -10.17
C GLY A 69 13.24 -8.80 -10.32
N ILE A 70 12.01 -8.89 -9.83
CA ILE A 70 11.06 -7.78 -9.89
C ILE A 70 11.29 -6.88 -8.66
N PRO A 71 11.47 -5.54 -8.80
CA PRO A 71 11.59 -4.64 -7.67
C PRO A 71 10.31 -4.64 -6.82
N VAL A 72 10.44 -4.97 -5.53
CA VAL A 72 9.31 -5.06 -4.60
C VAL A 72 9.46 -4.06 -3.47
N SER A 73 8.36 -3.37 -3.14
CA SER A 73 8.25 -2.51 -1.97
C SER A 73 7.23 -3.03 -0.98
N ALA A 74 7.53 -2.86 0.30
CA ALA A 74 6.56 -3.07 1.37
C ALA A 74 5.74 -1.80 1.60
N PHE A 75 4.43 -1.93 1.63
CA PHE A 75 3.53 -0.80 1.92
C PHE A 75 2.74 -1.06 3.19
N VAL A 76 3.21 -0.50 4.33
CA VAL A 76 2.53 -0.64 5.63
C VAL A 76 1.32 0.30 5.65
N SER A 77 0.18 -0.19 5.14
CA SER A 77 -1.01 0.64 4.92
C SER A 77 -2.31 -0.17 4.98
N PRO A 78 -3.30 0.37 5.70
CA PRO A 78 -3.21 1.52 6.59
C PRO A 78 -2.51 1.20 7.91
N LEU A 79 -1.77 2.16 8.46
CA LEU A 79 -1.28 2.12 9.82
C LEU A 79 -2.33 2.79 10.72
N ILE A 80 -2.80 2.05 11.73
CA ILE A 80 -3.92 2.43 12.59
C ILE A 80 -3.42 2.56 14.02
N PRO A 81 -3.45 3.77 14.62
CA PRO A 81 -3.04 3.98 16.00
C PRO A 81 -3.75 3.05 16.99
N GLY A 82 -2.97 2.40 17.87
CA GLY A 82 -3.53 1.51 18.89
C GLY A 82 -3.98 0.13 18.42
N LEU A 83 -3.96 -0.13 17.10
CA LEU A 83 -4.27 -1.45 16.53
C LEU A 83 -3.02 -2.17 16.01
N ASN A 84 -2.44 -1.69 14.92
CA ASN A 84 -1.31 -2.33 14.24
C ASN A 84 -0.03 -1.49 14.24
N ASP A 85 -0.03 -0.27 14.75
CA ASP A 85 1.13 0.62 14.78
C ASP A 85 2.31 0.05 15.58
N ARG A 86 2.06 -0.84 16.54
CA ARG A 86 3.09 -1.54 17.30
C ARG A 86 3.86 -2.57 16.45
N GLU A 87 3.29 -3.03 15.35
CA GLU A 87 3.91 -4.01 14.45
C GLU A 87 4.83 -3.37 13.39
N LEU A 88 4.93 -2.03 13.33
CA LEU A 88 5.58 -1.31 12.25
C LEU A 88 6.99 -1.84 11.93
N GLU A 89 7.86 -1.94 12.94
CA GLU A 89 9.24 -2.40 12.77
C GLU A 89 9.32 -3.86 12.35
N MET A 90 8.44 -4.70 12.93
CA MET A 90 8.35 -6.12 12.60
C MET A 90 7.88 -6.33 11.16
N LEU A 91 6.85 -5.60 10.73
CA LEU A 91 6.34 -5.63 9.35
C LEU A 91 7.44 -5.29 8.35
N LEU A 92 8.23 -4.25 8.64
CA LEU A 92 9.36 -3.83 7.80
C LEU A 92 10.48 -4.88 7.77
N ALA A 93 10.81 -5.47 8.92
CA ALA A 93 11.85 -6.50 9.01
C ALA A 93 11.46 -7.76 8.23
N VAL A 94 10.25 -8.27 8.44
CA VAL A 94 9.74 -9.45 7.72
C VAL A 94 9.63 -9.18 6.22
N ALA A 95 9.18 -8.00 5.82
CA ALA A 95 9.12 -7.63 4.41
C ALA A 95 10.51 -7.61 3.75
N ARG A 96 11.53 -7.05 4.45
CA ARG A 96 12.92 -7.07 3.98
C ARG A 96 13.42 -8.51 3.81
N ASP A 97 13.12 -9.40 4.75
CA ASP A 97 13.52 -10.82 4.71
C ASP A 97 12.82 -11.59 3.57
N HIS A 98 11.71 -11.04 3.04
CA HIS A 98 11.01 -11.55 1.86
C HIS A 98 11.32 -10.74 0.58
N GLY A 99 12.43 -10.00 0.57
CA GLY A 99 12.97 -9.37 -0.64
C GLY A 99 12.50 -7.96 -0.93
N ALA A 100 11.79 -7.30 -0.02
CA ALA A 100 11.48 -5.88 -0.19
C ALA A 100 12.78 -5.04 -0.17
N THR A 101 12.94 -4.15 -1.14
CA THR A 101 14.08 -3.23 -1.26
C THR A 101 13.74 -1.80 -0.83
N SER A 102 12.46 -1.48 -0.77
CA SER A 102 11.98 -0.18 -0.32
C SER A 102 10.67 -0.33 0.46
N ALA A 103 10.32 0.72 1.20
CA ALA A 103 9.10 0.71 2.00
C ALA A 103 8.42 2.08 2.03
N GLY A 104 7.10 2.04 2.26
CA GLY A 104 6.26 3.20 2.52
C GLY A 104 5.19 2.89 3.56
N TYR A 105 4.58 3.92 4.12
CA TYR A 105 3.41 3.77 4.98
C TYR A 105 2.38 4.87 4.73
N THR A 106 1.13 4.61 5.11
CA THR A 106 0.10 5.64 5.23
C THR A 106 -0.67 5.44 6.51
N LEU A 107 -0.96 6.54 7.20
CA LEU A 107 -1.88 6.55 8.32
C LEU A 107 -3.33 6.45 7.83
N LEU A 108 -4.16 5.72 8.57
CA LEU A 108 -5.57 5.51 8.22
C LEU A 108 -6.28 6.83 7.92
N ARG A 109 -7.07 6.84 6.87
CA ARG A 109 -7.94 7.94 6.45
C ARG A 109 -9.38 7.49 6.51
N LEU A 110 -10.25 8.38 6.97
CA LEU A 110 -11.68 8.13 7.14
C LEU A 110 -12.51 9.17 6.36
N PRO A 111 -12.47 9.15 5.02
CA PRO A 111 -13.27 10.07 4.22
C PRO A 111 -14.75 9.72 4.30
N HIS A 112 -15.60 10.74 4.34
CA HIS A 112 -17.06 10.64 4.26
C HIS A 112 -17.65 9.57 5.21
N GLU A 113 -18.44 8.66 4.68
CA GLU A 113 -19.12 7.56 5.38
C GLU A 113 -18.17 6.54 6.02
N VAL A 114 -16.93 6.46 5.57
CA VAL A 114 -15.94 5.50 6.12
C VAL A 114 -15.69 5.74 7.61
N ALA A 115 -15.86 6.99 8.09
CA ALA A 115 -15.69 7.30 9.51
C ALA A 115 -16.75 6.62 10.39
N GLY A 116 -18.01 6.58 9.94
CA GLY A 116 -19.09 5.88 10.62
C GLY A 116 -18.87 4.36 10.62
N LEU A 117 -18.60 3.79 9.45
CA LEU A 117 -18.34 2.35 9.28
C LEU A 117 -17.15 1.88 10.11
N PHE A 118 -16.08 2.67 10.19
CA PHE A 118 -14.91 2.31 10.98
C PHE A 118 -15.21 2.37 12.49
N ARG A 119 -16.05 3.29 12.94
CA ARG A 119 -16.49 3.36 14.33
C ARG A 119 -17.32 2.12 14.70
N GLU A 120 -18.29 1.76 13.88
CA GLU A 120 -19.10 0.54 14.05
C GLU A 120 -18.20 -0.71 14.07
N TRP A 121 -17.19 -0.75 13.22
CA TRP A 121 -16.20 -1.82 13.21
C TRP A 121 -15.39 -1.87 14.51
N LEU A 122 -14.96 -0.72 15.03
CA LEU A 122 -14.24 -0.64 16.31
C LEU A 122 -15.12 -1.13 17.47
N ASP A 123 -16.40 -0.71 17.52
CA ASP A 123 -17.34 -1.11 18.57
C ASP A 123 -17.58 -2.64 18.54
N ALA A 124 -17.54 -3.26 17.37
CA ALA A 124 -17.70 -4.70 17.23
C ALA A 124 -16.44 -5.51 17.54
N HIS A 125 -15.22 -4.99 17.25
CA HIS A 125 -13.98 -5.77 17.29
C HIS A 125 -12.94 -5.29 18.31
N ALA A 126 -13.03 -4.06 18.78
CA ALA A 126 -12.08 -3.46 19.74
C ALA A 126 -12.73 -2.36 20.60
N PRO A 127 -13.88 -2.66 21.25
CA PRO A 127 -14.67 -1.64 21.95
C PRO A 127 -13.89 -0.90 23.04
N GLU A 128 -13.00 -1.61 23.73
CA GLU A 128 -12.15 -1.04 24.80
C GLU A 128 -11.13 0.00 24.30
N LYS A 129 -10.84 0.01 22.99
CA LYS A 129 -9.88 0.93 22.35
C LYS A 129 -10.55 1.96 21.46
N ALA A 130 -11.82 1.79 21.13
CA ALA A 130 -12.53 2.57 20.11
C ALA A 130 -12.42 4.07 20.33
N ALA A 131 -12.74 4.56 21.53
CA ALA A 131 -12.68 5.97 21.86
C ALA A 131 -11.26 6.54 21.71
N ARG A 132 -10.24 5.83 22.19
CA ARG A 132 -8.84 6.26 22.11
C ARG A 132 -8.35 6.28 20.66
N ILE A 133 -8.66 5.26 19.87
CA ILE A 133 -8.26 5.17 18.47
C ILE A 133 -8.86 6.33 17.68
N MET A 134 -10.17 6.58 17.86
CA MET A 134 -10.84 7.68 17.19
C MET A 134 -10.26 9.04 17.59
N SER A 135 -9.97 9.26 18.89
CA SER A 135 -9.34 10.51 19.36
C SER A 135 -8.01 10.75 18.65
N VAL A 136 -7.12 9.75 18.61
CA VAL A 136 -5.81 9.89 17.94
C VAL A 136 -5.99 10.14 16.44
N LEU A 137 -6.95 9.49 15.77
CA LEU A 137 -7.24 9.73 14.36
C LEU A 137 -7.74 11.16 14.10
N TYR A 138 -8.55 11.72 15.00
CA TYR A 138 -8.96 13.13 14.93
C TYR A 138 -7.76 14.07 15.09
N ASP A 139 -6.90 13.83 16.08
CA ASP A 139 -5.71 14.64 16.32
C ASP A 139 -4.76 14.63 15.12
N LEU A 140 -4.58 13.46 14.49
CA LEU A 140 -3.79 13.29 13.25
C LEU A 140 -4.33 14.11 12.07
N ARG A 141 -5.57 14.57 12.12
CA ARG A 141 -6.26 15.32 11.05
C ARG A 141 -6.66 16.74 11.49
N GLY A 142 -6.03 17.28 12.54
CA GLY A 142 -6.33 18.62 13.04
C GLY A 142 -7.77 18.77 13.53
N GLY A 143 -8.29 17.76 14.25
CA GLY A 143 -9.65 17.75 14.78
C GLY A 143 -10.73 17.37 13.76
N ARG A 144 -10.37 16.71 12.65
CA ARG A 144 -11.32 16.30 11.59
C ARG A 144 -11.25 14.78 11.38
N THR A 145 -12.22 14.20 10.69
CA THR A 145 -12.20 12.79 10.29
C THR A 145 -11.28 12.53 9.10
N ASN A 146 -11.13 13.54 8.22
CA ASN A 146 -10.35 13.46 7.00
C ASN A 146 -9.61 14.77 6.72
N ASP A 147 -8.43 14.64 6.13
CA ASP A 147 -7.65 15.74 5.56
C ASP A 147 -7.54 15.51 4.04
N ALA A 148 -8.00 16.47 3.25
CA ALA A 148 -7.96 16.41 1.80
C ALA A 148 -6.65 16.96 1.20
N ASN A 149 -5.82 17.64 2.01
CA ASN A 149 -4.63 18.32 1.53
C ASN A 149 -3.59 17.33 0.99
N PHE A 150 -3.11 17.61 -0.20
CA PHE A 150 -2.02 16.85 -0.79
C PHE A 150 -0.74 17.05 0.05
N GLY A 151 -0.09 15.97 0.45
CA GLY A 151 1.10 16.02 1.30
C GLY A 151 0.84 15.58 2.75
N SER A 152 -0.11 16.19 3.47
CA SER A 152 -0.45 15.84 4.85
C SER A 152 -1.43 14.67 4.96
N ARG A 153 -2.34 14.53 3.98
CA ARG A 153 -3.43 13.53 4.01
C ARG A 153 -2.99 12.09 4.25
N MET A 154 -1.77 11.71 3.84
CA MET A 154 -1.25 10.35 3.97
C MET A 154 -0.44 10.15 5.26
N LYS A 155 0.23 11.19 5.71
CA LYS A 155 1.19 11.14 6.83
C LYS A 155 0.61 11.61 8.17
N GLY A 156 -0.47 12.41 8.14
CA GLY A 156 -1.03 13.03 9.33
C GLY A 156 -0.19 14.18 9.88
N LEU A 157 -0.69 14.79 10.96
CA LEU A 157 -0.09 15.93 11.65
C LEU A 157 0.08 15.59 13.14
N GLY A 158 0.93 16.35 13.84
CA GLY A 158 1.07 16.28 15.29
C GLY A 158 2.00 15.18 15.79
N HIS A 159 2.08 15.09 17.10
CA HIS A 159 3.08 14.32 17.84
C HIS A 159 3.10 12.82 17.48
N PHE A 160 1.93 12.21 17.32
CA PHE A 160 1.84 10.79 16.96
C PHE A 160 2.33 10.54 15.52
N ALA A 161 1.98 11.43 14.59
CA ALA A 161 2.48 11.34 13.21
C ALA A 161 4.00 11.46 13.15
N ASP A 162 4.58 12.40 13.93
CA ASP A 162 6.03 12.59 14.04
C ASP A 162 6.73 11.36 14.65
N LEU A 163 6.14 10.76 15.69
CA LEU A 163 6.64 9.53 16.28
C LEU A 163 6.68 8.38 15.27
N ILE A 164 5.57 8.16 14.56
CA ILE A 164 5.50 7.10 13.52
C ILE A 164 6.53 7.36 12.42
N ARG A 165 6.65 8.61 11.98
CA ARG A 165 7.65 8.98 10.96
C ARG A 165 9.07 8.66 11.42
N GLN A 166 9.44 9.03 12.66
CA GLN A 166 10.77 8.76 13.21
C GLN A 166 11.04 7.25 13.34
N ARG A 167 10.07 6.49 13.87
CA ARG A 167 10.15 5.03 13.97
C ARG A 167 10.36 4.38 12.59
N PHE A 168 9.54 4.78 11.61
CA PHE A 168 9.63 4.28 10.25
C PHE A 168 11.00 4.58 9.62
N GLU A 169 11.47 5.82 9.72
CA GLU A 169 12.77 6.24 9.16
C GLU A 169 13.95 5.52 9.81
N LEU A 170 13.89 5.33 11.13
CA LEU A 170 14.91 4.59 11.86
C LEU A 170 14.92 3.10 11.47
N ALA A 171 13.75 2.49 11.37
CA ALA A 171 13.62 1.10 10.95
C ALA A 171 14.12 0.90 9.50
N CYS A 172 13.72 1.76 8.57
CA CYS A 172 14.21 1.71 7.19
C CYS A 172 15.74 1.80 7.12
N ARG A 173 16.35 2.75 7.84
CA ARG A 173 17.83 2.88 7.91
C ARG A 173 18.51 1.61 8.44
N ARG A 174 17.99 1.05 9.53
CA ARG A 174 18.55 -0.18 10.15
C ARG A 174 18.44 -1.40 9.24
N LEU A 175 17.36 -1.47 8.45
CA LEU A 175 17.05 -2.60 7.58
C LEU A 175 17.59 -2.43 6.16
N GLY A 176 18.17 -1.27 5.81
CA GLY A 176 18.64 -0.97 4.46
C GLY A 176 17.50 -0.81 3.44
N LEU A 177 16.30 -0.44 3.89
CA LEU A 177 15.15 -0.20 3.00
C LEU A 177 15.17 1.24 2.49
N ALA A 178 15.08 1.42 1.17
CA ALA A 178 14.87 2.72 0.57
C ALA A 178 13.47 3.27 0.93
N ARG A 179 13.33 4.60 1.05
CA ARG A 179 12.05 5.26 1.32
C ARG A 179 11.38 5.80 0.06
N GLU A 180 12.09 5.72 -1.03
CA GLU A 180 11.60 6.07 -2.36
C GLU A 180 11.47 4.82 -3.20
N TRP A 181 10.48 4.83 -4.07
CA TRP A 181 10.28 3.74 -5.00
C TRP A 181 11.28 3.81 -6.13
N PRO A 182 11.65 2.66 -6.73
CA PRO A 182 12.55 2.65 -7.88
C PRO A 182 11.97 3.52 -9.00
N ALA A 183 12.81 4.37 -9.56
CA ALA A 183 12.43 5.15 -10.74
C ALA A 183 12.17 4.20 -11.93
N LEU A 184 11.02 4.36 -12.56
CA LEU A 184 10.69 3.65 -13.78
C LEU A 184 11.18 4.43 -15.00
N ASP A 185 11.62 3.69 -16.03
CA ASP A 185 12.08 4.30 -17.28
C ASP A 185 10.90 4.75 -18.14
N THR A 186 10.71 6.05 -18.27
CA THR A 186 9.67 6.65 -19.11
C THR A 186 10.17 6.97 -20.53
N THR A 187 11.47 6.85 -20.79
CA THR A 187 12.06 7.27 -22.08
C THR A 187 11.70 6.32 -23.23
N CYS A 188 11.38 5.08 -22.89
CA CYS A 188 11.01 4.06 -23.86
C CYS A 188 9.52 4.04 -24.21
N PHE A 189 8.71 4.90 -23.60
CA PHE A 189 7.27 4.94 -23.83
C PHE A 189 6.95 5.28 -25.30
N ARG A 190 6.08 4.49 -25.88
CA ARG A 190 5.53 4.71 -27.23
C ARG A 190 4.02 4.91 -27.10
N PRO A 191 3.50 6.09 -27.48
CA PRO A 191 2.05 6.29 -27.45
C PRO A 191 1.37 5.27 -28.38
N PRO A 192 0.18 4.77 -28.04
CA PRO A 192 -0.59 3.93 -28.93
C PRO A 192 -0.88 4.72 -30.23
N PRO A 193 -1.01 4.03 -31.36
CA PRO A 193 -1.45 4.68 -32.57
C PRO A 193 -2.81 5.36 -32.33
N PRO A 194 -3.11 6.47 -33.01
CA PRO A 194 -4.40 7.11 -32.87
C PRO A 194 -5.51 6.08 -33.15
N PRO A 195 -6.64 6.19 -32.45
CA PRO A 195 -7.77 5.30 -32.70
C PRO A 195 -8.11 5.33 -34.19
N ARG A 196 -8.37 4.16 -34.77
CA ARG A 196 -8.85 4.09 -36.14
C ARG A 196 -10.11 4.96 -36.25
N PRO A 197 -10.30 5.72 -37.36
CA PRO A 197 -11.56 6.41 -37.59
C PRO A 197 -12.70 5.42 -37.36
N VAL A 198 -13.65 5.82 -36.54
CA VAL A 198 -14.85 4.99 -36.33
C VAL A 198 -15.49 4.82 -37.71
N ASP A 199 -15.66 3.60 -38.15
CA ASP A 199 -16.43 3.31 -39.36
C ASP A 199 -17.84 3.84 -39.08
N GLU A 200 -18.31 4.82 -39.86
CA GLU A 200 -19.63 5.43 -39.71
C GLU A 200 -20.78 4.41 -39.76
N ARG A 201 -20.47 3.17 -40.19
CA ARG A 201 -21.37 2.03 -40.18
C ARG A 201 -21.46 1.32 -38.82
N GLN A 202 -20.59 1.65 -37.87
CA GLN A 202 -20.65 1.12 -36.53
C GLN A 202 -21.71 1.86 -35.74
N LEU A 203 -22.88 1.24 -35.58
CA LEU A 203 -23.96 1.76 -34.76
C LEU A 203 -23.45 1.98 -33.32
N SER A 204 -23.62 3.20 -32.80
CA SER A 204 -23.41 3.50 -31.39
C SER A 204 -24.43 2.71 -30.58
N LEU A 205 -23.96 1.94 -29.58
CA LEU A 205 -24.83 1.20 -28.67
C LEU A 205 -25.31 2.04 -27.48
N PHE A 206 -24.99 3.35 -27.47
CA PHE A 206 -25.41 4.32 -26.43
C PHE A 206 -25.85 5.62 -27.08
#